data_5366b96bc1eba37a059f550fa616a150
#
_entry.id   5366b96bc1eba37a059f550fa616a150
#
_cell.length_a   1.000
_cell.length_b   1.000
_cell.length_c   1.000
_cell.angle_alpha   90.00
_cell.angle_beta   90.00
_cell.angle_gamma   90.00
#
_symmetry.space_group_name_H-M   'P 1'
#
loop_
_entity.id
_entity.type
_entity.pdbx_description
1 polymer ?
#
loop_
_entity_poly.entity_id
_entity_poly.type
_entity_poly.pdbx_seq_one_letter_code
_entity_poly.pdbx_strand_id
1 'polypeptide(L)'
;MMAMVRLNVPSVFIYGGSILPGKAPQVDDIPEDFRSRDLTVQDMFEAVGRHQNKELSDKALAMLERVACPSAGACGGQFTANTMACVSEAIGLALMNSSGMPAPYESRDQYGEASGHAVMHLLEKNIRARDVVTQKSLENAARVVACTGGSTNAGLHLPAIAHEAGIDFFLDDVCEIFRDTPYFVDLKPGGQFVAKDLFDAGGIPVVMKELRKAGLIHEDCVTASGRSIGEELDRIDREADGRVIYPIDKPITKTGGVVGLKGNLAPAGAIVKVAGIAAENQVFTGPARVFECEEDAFAAVQDRGYEEGELIDFTSLGSGGVNVLANLFAGGFGRHRDGAENVFSESRVWDFGGDANRSSEGIPPQIYSLNP
;
A
#
# COMPACT_ATOMS: atom_id res chain seq x y z
N MET A 1 -11.20 -8.84 8.81
CA MET A 1 -10.24 -9.50 9.73
C MET A 1 -10.53 -9.17 11.19
N MET A 2 -10.60 -7.90 11.65
CA MET A 2 -10.91 -7.56 13.06
C MET A 2 -12.15 -8.29 13.61
N ALA A 3 -13.27 -8.30 12.89
CA ALA A 3 -14.49 -9.00 13.33
C ALA A 3 -14.27 -10.52 13.52
N MET A 4 -13.51 -11.18 12.66
CA MET A 4 -13.16 -12.60 12.80
C MET A 4 -12.39 -12.84 14.10
N VAL A 5 -11.39 -12.00 14.38
CA VAL A 5 -10.55 -12.07 15.58
C VAL A 5 -11.37 -11.79 16.85
N ARG A 6 -12.25 -10.79 16.83
CA ARG A 6 -13.14 -10.44 17.93
C ARG A 6 -14.09 -11.59 18.27
N LEU A 7 -14.75 -12.16 17.26
CA LEU A 7 -15.66 -13.29 17.42
C LEU A 7 -14.95 -14.57 17.84
N ASN A 8 -13.69 -14.73 17.42
CA ASN A 8 -12.84 -15.87 17.72
C ASN A 8 -13.51 -17.24 17.43
N VAL A 9 -14.07 -17.34 16.24
CA VAL A 9 -14.63 -18.59 15.71
C VAL A 9 -13.83 -19.06 14.50
N PRO A 10 -13.92 -20.34 14.10
CA PRO A 10 -13.36 -20.81 12.83
C PRO A 10 -13.82 -19.92 11.67
N SER A 11 -12.91 -19.36 10.93
CA SER A 11 -13.23 -18.35 9.93
C SER A 11 -12.20 -18.35 8.80
N VAL A 12 -12.64 -18.08 7.57
CA VAL A 12 -11.78 -17.89 6.39
C VAL A 12 -12.11 -16.52 5.79
N PHE A 13 -11.08 -15.73 5.51
CA PHE A 13 -11.23 -14.45 4.83
C PHE A 13 -11.24 -14.66 3.32
N ILE A 14 -12.22 -14.08 2.64
CA ILE A 14 -12.30 -14.05 1.18
C ILE A 14 -12.29 -12.60 0.73
N TYR A 15 -11.30 -12.23 -0.08
CA TYR A 15 -11.20 -10.91 -0.68
C TYR A 15 -12.08 -10.81 -1.93
N GLY A 16 -12.65 -9.63 -2.20
CA GLY A 16 -13.49 -9.39 -3.38
C GLY A 16 -12.75 -9.41 -4.72
N GLY A 17 -11.43 -9.30 -4.70
CA GLY A 17 -10.56 -9.30 -5.87
C GLY A 17 -10.16 -7.91 -6.34
N SER A 18 -9.05 -7.82 -7.06
CA SER A 18 -8.59 -6.60 -7.70
C SER A 18 -9.38 -6.29 -8.96
N ILE A 19 -9.44 -4.99 -9.32
CA ILE A 19 -9.98 -4.56 -10.61
C ILE A 19 -8.96 -4.92 -11.72
N LEU A 20 -9.44 -5.13 -12.94
CA LEU A 20 -8.56 -5.20 -14.10
C LEU A 20 -8.03 -3.81 -14.44
N PRO A 21 -6.80 -3.69 -14.94
CA PRO A 21 -6.28 -2.41 -15.39
C PRO A 21 -7.03 -1.91 -16.62
N GLY A 22 -7.12 -0.58 -16.75
CA GLY A 22 -7.66 0.08 -17.91
C GLY A 22 -6.66 0.13 -19.07
N LYS A 23 -7.17 0.41 -20.27
CA LYS A 23 -6.36 0.68 -21.47
C LYS A 23 -6.88 1.95 -22.15
N ALA A 24 -6.01 2.91 -22.34
CA ALA A 24 -6.38 4.13 -23.05
C ALA A 24 -6.65 3.85 -24.52
N PRO A 25 -7.66 4.53 -25.13
CA PRO A 25 -7.87 4.52 -26.56
C PRO A 25 -6.65 5.03 -27.32
N GLN A 26 -6.35 4.43 -28.47
CA GLN A 26 -5.22 4.82 -29.32
C GLN A 26 -5.62 5.97 -30.24
N VAL A 27 -5.82 7.16 -29.65
CA VAL A 27 -6.21 8.39 -30.33
C VAL A 27 -5.27 9.53 -29.95
N ASP A 28 -5.04 10.47 -30.87
CA ASP A 28 -4.07 11.57 -30.69
C ASP A 28 -4.45 12.56 -29.58
N ASP A 29 -5.74 12.63 -29.22
CA ASP A 29 -6.21 13.46 -28.10
C ASP A 29 -5.68 12.99 -26.73
N ILE A 30 -5.22 11.72 -26.63
CA ILE A 30 -4.68 11.14 -25.39
C ILE A 30 -3.15 11.07 -25.50
N PRO A 31 -2.41 11.62 -24.53
CA PRO A 31 -0.94 11.55 -24.49
C PRO A 31 -0.40 10.12 -24.57
N GLU A 32 0.77 9.95 -25.22
CA GLU A 32 1.38 8.65 -25.49
C GLU A 32 1.66 7.84 -24.22
N ASP A 33 2.06 8.51 -23.16
CA ASP A 33 2.35 7.86 -21.87
C ASP A 33 1.13 7.18 -21.24
N PHE A 34 -0.08 7.74 -21.39
CA PHE A 34 -1.31 7.03 -21.01
C PHE A 34 -1.65 5.88 -21.97
N ARG A 35 -1.33 6.02 -23.26
CA ARG A 35 -1.63 4.99 -24.27
C ARG A 35 -0.72 3.77 -24.17
N SER A 36 0.49 3.94 -23.65
CA SER A 36 1.53 2.91 -23.59
C SER A 36 1.51 2.04 -22.33
N ARG A 37 0.73 2.42 -21.30
CA ARG A 37 0.72 1.73 -20.00
C ARG A 37 -0.67 1.24 -19.59
N ASP A 38 -0.69 0.38 -18.57
CA ASP A 38 -1.90 -0.01 -17.85
C ASP A 38 -2.39 1.14 -16.97
N LEU A 39 -3.70 1.44 -17.05
CA LEU A 39 -4.32 2.51 -16.29
C LEU A 39 -4.95 1.99 -15.00
N THR A 40 -4.88 2.83 -13.97
CA THR A 40 -5.50 2.64 -12.66
C THR A 40 -6.12 3.96 -12.20
N VAL A 41 -6.70 3.99 -11.00
CA VAL A 41 -7.18 5.23 -10.37
C VAL A 41 -6.06 6.26 -10.20
N GLN A 42 -4.80 5.84 -10.01
CA GLN A 42 -3.64 6.74 -9.93
C GLN A 42 -3.47 7.55 -11.22
N ASP A 43 -3.63 6.90 -12.37
CA ASP A 43 -3.53 7.57 -13.67
C ASP A 43 -4.64 8.61 -13.87
N MET A 44 -5.79 8.41 -13.22
CA MET A 44 -6.87 9.40 -13.24
C MET A 44 -6.53 10.63 -12.40
N PHE A 45 -5.87 10.50 -11.25
CA PHE A 45 -5.38 11.65 -10.49
C PHE A 45 -4.38 12.46 -11.31
N GLU A 46 -3.47 11.79 -12.01
CA GLU A 46 -2.55 12.46 -12.93
C GLU A 46 -3.28 13.17 -14.09
N ALA A 47 -4.28 12.51 -14.69
CA ALA A 47 -5.08 13.09 -15.76
C ALA A 47 -5.86 14.34 -15.31
N VAL A 48 -6.42 14.33 -14.10
CA VAL A 48 -7.08 15.51 -13.51
C VAL A 48 -6.09 16.67 -13.34
N GLY A 49 -4.89 16.40 -12.81
CA GLY A 49 -3.85 17.42 -12.65
C GLY A 49 -3.42 18.03 -14.00
N ARG A 50 -3.19 17.20 -15.03
CA ARG A 50 -2.87 17.66 -16.39
C ARG A 50 -4.00 18.45 -17.02
N HIS A 51 -5.24 18.05 -16.78
CA HIS A 51 -6.42 18.79 -17.26
C HIS A 51 -6.50 20.19 -16.62
N GLN A 52 -6.28 20.32 -15.32
CA GLN A 52 -6.24 21.61 -14.63
C GLN A 52 -5.12 22.52 -15.16
N ASN A 53 -4.00 21.95 -15.55
CA ASN A 53 -2.89 22.65 -16.20
C ASN A 53 -3.13 22.93 -17.71
N LYS A 54 -4.30 22.57 -18.27
CA LYS A 54 -4.65 22.73 -19.68
C LYS A 54 -3.76 21.91 -20.64
N GLU A 55 -3.15 20.84 -20.14
CA GLU A 55 -2.34 19.89 -20.91
C GLU A 55 -3.19 18.73 -21.45
N LEU A 56 -4.41 18.56 -20.92
CA LEU A 56 -5.37 17.55 -21.33
C LEU A 56 -6.74 18.20 -21.59
N SER A 57 -7.40 17.84 -22.69
CA SER A 57 -8.72 18.35 -23.01
C SER A 57 -9.83 17.67 -22.19
N ASP A 58 -11.00 18.33 -22.05
CA ASP A 58 -12.20 17.74 -21.43
C ASP A 58 -12.56 16.39 -22.07
N LYS A 59 -12.44 16.31 -23.41
CA LYS A 59 -12.74 15.10 -24.17
C LYS A 59 -11.78 13.97 -23.82
N ALA A 60 -10.47 14.25 -23.73
CA ALA A 60 -9.47 13.26 -23.38
C ALA A 60 -9.62 12.78 -21.92
N LEU A 61 -9.87 13.70 -20.97
CA LEU A 61 -10.16 13.35 -19.59
C LEU A 61 -11.37 12.43 -19.48
N ALA A 62 -12.50 12.77 -20.14
CA ALA A 62 -13.70 11.94 -20.13
C ALA A 62 -13.50 10.57 -20.80
N MET A 63 -12.60 10.45 -21.78
CA MET A 63 -12.25 9.15 -22.36
C MET A 63 -11.44 8.30 -21.39
N LEU A 64 -10.45 8.87 -20.71
CA LEU A 64 -9.64 8.17 -19.71
C LEU A 64 -10.49 7.71 -18.51
N GLU A 65 -11.39 8.58 -18.01
CA GLU A 65 -12.32 8.27 -16.91
C GLU A 65 -13.15 7.01 -17.20
N ARG A 66 -13.62 6.84 -18.42
CA ARG A 66 -14.44 5.67 -18.81
C ARG A 66 -13.70 4.36 -18.84
N VAL A 67 -12.38 4.39 -19.01
CA VAL A 67 -11.59 3.19 -19.27
C VAL A 67 -10.57 2.86 -18.17
N ALA A 68 -10.25 3.79 -17.28
CA ALA A 68 -9.22 3.59 -16.26
C ALA A 68 -9.59 2.50 -15.24
N CYS A 69 -10.89 2.36 -14.94
CA CYS A 69 -11.41 1.39 -13.99
C CYS A 69 -12.51 0.53 -14.64
N PRO A 70 -12.17 -0.43 -15.52
CA PRO A 70 -13.10 -1.03 -16.47
C PRO A 70 -13.96 -2.18 -15.93
N SER A 71 -13.66 -2.70 -14.73
CA SER A 71 -14.32 -3.92 -14.24
C SER A 71 -14.79 -3.79 -12.78
N ALA A 72 -15.50 -4.82 -12.29
CA ALA A 72 -15.67 -5.01 -10.86
C ALA A 72 -14.32 -5.28 -10.19
N GLY A 73 -14.22 -5.01 -8.89
CA GLY A 73 -13.04 -5.23 -8.06
C GLY A 73 -12.64 -4.00 -7.26
N ALA A 74 -11.64 -4.17 -6.40
CA ALA A 74 -11.00 -3.07 -5.69
C ALA A 74 -9.88 -2.44 -6.56
N CYS A 75 -9.01 -1.62 -5.97
CA CYS A 75 -7.99 -0.90 -6.73
C CYS A 75 -7.08 -1.81 -7.58
N GLY A 76 -6.54 -1.25 -8.69
CA GLY A 76 -5.65 -1.97 -9.60
C GLY A 76 -4.18 -2.02 -9.14
N GLY A 77 -3.77 -1.22 -8.16
CA GLY A 77 -2.40 -1.20 -7.63
C GLY A 77 -2.31 -1.68 -6.18
N GLN A 78 -1.13 -1.58 -5.58
CA GLN A 78 -0.86 -1.93 -4.19
C GLN A 78 -1.30 -0.79 -3.24
N PHE A 79 -2.55 -0.40 -3.37
CA PHE A 79 -3.26 0.51 -2.49
C PHE A 79 -3.81 -0.26 -1.29
N THR A 80 -4.62 0.39 -0.44
CA THR A 80 -5.04 -0.17 0.85
C THR A 80 -5.76 -1.52 0.72
N ALA A 81 -6.72 -1.63 -0.20
CA ALA A 81 -7.53 -2.85 -0.34
C ALA A 81 -6.67 -4.06 -0.73
N ASN A 82 -5.81 -3.94 -1.75
CA ASN A 82 -4.92 -5.02 -2.17
C ASN A 82 -3.83 -5.30 -1.14
N THR A 83 -3.30 -4.26 -0.47
CA THR A 83 -2.35 -4.45 0.64
C THR A 83 -2.96 -5.30 1.74
N MET A 84 -4.20 -5.00 2.17
CA MET A 84 -4.86 -5.77 3.23
C MET A 84 -5.31 -7.15 2.76
N ALA A 85 -5.55 -7.33 1.46
CA ALA A 85 -5.73 -8.65 0.86
C ALA A 85 -4.44 -9.50 0.97
N CYS A 86 -3.30 -8.92 0.58
CA CYS A 86 -1.98 -9.57 0.75
C CYS A 86 -1.69 -9.90 2.22
N VAL A 87 -1.99 -8.97 3.13
CA VAL A 87 -1.90 -9.17 4.59
C VAL A 87 -2.74 -10.36 5.05
N SER A 88 -3.95 -10.54 4.51
CA SER A 88 -4.81 -11.66 4.91
C SER A 88 -4.23 -13.04 4.59
N GLU A 89 -3.49 -13.17 3.48
CA GLU A 89 -2.74 -14.39 3.16
C GLU A 89 -1.52 -14.54 4.09
N ALA A 90 -0.76 -13.47 4.29
CA ALA A 90 0.48 -13.51 5.08
C ALA A 90 0.22 -13.81 6.57
N ILE A 91 -0.91 -13.32 7.13
CA ILE A 91 -1.37 -13.71 8.48
C ILE A 91 -1.81 -15.19 8.48
N GLY A 92 -2.33 -15.69 7.36
CA GLY A 92 -2.91 -17.02 7.24
C GLY A 92 -4.44 -17.05 7.35
N LEU A 93 -5.14 -15.91 7.40
CA LEU A 93 -6.62 -15.86 7.46
C LEU A 93 -7.29 -16.13 6.10
N ALA A 94 -6.59 -15.96 4.99
CA ALA A 94 -7.05 -16.29 3.65
C ALA A 94 -6.28 -17.51 3.10
N LEU A 95 -6.87 -18.22 2.15
CA LEU A 95 -6.17 -19.27 1.43
C LEU A 95 -5.07 -18.68 0.53
N MET A 96 -3.95 -19.37 0.43
CA MET A 96 -2.83 -18.94 -0.40
C MET A 96 -3.25 -18.69 -1.85
N ASN A 97 -2.77 -17.59 -2.42
CA ASN A 97 -3.04 -17.09 -3.77
C ASN A 97 -4.51 -16.67 -4.04
N SER A 98 -5.36 -16.61 -3.00
CA SER A 98 -6.77 -16.21 -3.16
C SER A 98 -6.95 -14.70 -3.24
N SER A 99 -6.08 -13.93 -2.58
CA SER A 99 -6.23 -12.48 -2.45
C SER A 99 -5.82 -11.71 -3.71
N GLY A 100 -4.88 -12.24 -4.50
CA GLY A 100 -4.38 -11.57 -5.70
C GLY A 100 -5.30 -11.70 -6.93
N MET A 101 -6.24 -12.65 -6.92
CA MET A 101 -7.04 -12.95 -8.11
C MET A 101 -7.98 -11.79 -8.47
N PRO A 102 -7.97 -11.33 -9.74
CA PRO A 102 -8.89 -10.29 -10.21
C PRO A 102 -10.37 -10.66 -10.03
N ALA A 103 -11.19 -9.67 -9.65
CA ALA A 103 -12.60 -9.88 -9.34
C ALA A 103 -13.43 -10.49 -10.49
N PRO A 104 -13.24 -10.12 -11.79
CA PRO A 104 -14.05 -10.66 -12.87
C PRO A 104 -13.62 -12.04 -13.36
N TYR A 105 -12.60 -12.68 -12.78
CA TYR A 105 -12.16 -14.01 -13.22
C TYR A 105 -13.11 -15.09 -12.70
N GLU A 106 -13.70 -15.87 -13.59
CA GLU A 106 -14.59 -17.00 -13.24
C GLU A 106 -13.90 -18.03 -12.34
N SER A 107 -12.58 -18.21 -12.51
CA SER A 107 -11.78 -19.10 -11.66
C SER A 107 -11.77 -18.72 -10.17
N ARG A 108 -12.31 -17.56 -9.79
CA ARG A 108 -12.49 -17.18 -8.37
C ARG A 108 -13.45 -18.12 -7.62
N ASP A 109 -14.42 -18.71 -8.30
CA ASP A 109 -15.41 -19.60 -7.70
C ASP A 109 -14.73 -20.79 -7.00
N GLN A 110 -13.59 -21.26 -7.53
CA GLN A 110 -12.78 -22.30 -6.88
C GLN A 110 -12.27 -21.90 -5.48
N TYR A 111 -11.94 -20.62 -5.26
CA TYR A 111 -11.54 -20.15 -3.94
C TYR A 111 -12.73 -19.98 -3.00
N GLY A 112 -13.91 -19.67 -3.53
CA GLY A 112 -15.15 -19.67 -2.77
C GLY A 112 -15.45 -21.06 -2.21
N GLU A 113 -15.44 -22.07 -3.09
CA GLU A 113 -15.65 -23.47 -2.74
C GLU A 113 -14.55 -23.99 -1.77
N ALA A 114 -13.28 -23.76 -2.10
CA ALA A 114 -12.17 -24.13 -1.23
C ALA A 114 -12.24 -23.49 0.15
N SER A 115 -12.69 -22.24 0.24
CA SER A 115 -12.89 -21.55 1.53
C SER A 115 -14.02 -22.16 2.34
N GLY A 116 -15.09 -22.62 1.68
CA GLY A 116 -16.16 -23.40 2.30
C GLY A 116 -15.64 -24.71 2.92
N HIS A 117 -14.85 -25.47 2.19
CA HIS A 117 -14.18 -26.66 2.71
C HIS A 117 -13.20 -26.34 3.84
N ALA A 118 -12.42 -25.27 3.68
CA ALA A 118 -11.45 -24.86 4.69
C ALA A 118 -12.14 -24.47 6.02
N VAL A 119 -13.24 -23.72 6.01
CA VAL A 119 -13.93 -23.35 7.26
C VAL A 119 -14.52 -24.58 7.97
N MET A 120 -14.99 -25.59 7.23
CA MET A 120 -15.45 -26.85 7.81
C MET A 120 -14.30 -27.62 8.46
N HIS A 121 -13.12 -27.66 7.80
CA HIS A 121 -11.92 -28.29 8.37
C HIS A 121 -11.44 -27.55 9.63
N LEU A 122 -11.43 -26.23 9.65
CA LEU A 122 -11.09 -25.42 10.83
C LEU A 122 -12.07 -25.71 11.99
N LEU A 123 -13.35 -25.87 11.69
CA LEU A 123 -14.38 -26.22 12.67
C LEU A 123 -14.11 -27.59 13.29
N GLU A 124 -13.84 -28.62 12.47
CA GLU A 124 -13.50 -29.97 12.92
C GLU A 124 -12.25 -30.00 13.81
N LYS A 125 -11.24 -29.19 13.47
CA LYS A 125 -9.98 -29.08 14.22
C LYS A 125 -10.04 -28.10 15.38
N ASN A 126 -11.19 -27.38 15.55
CA ASN A 126 -11.35 -26.30 16.50
C ASN A 126 -10.26 -25.22 16.41
N ILE A 127 -9.80 -24.92 15.18
CA ILE A 127 -8.86 -23.83 14.90
C ILE A 127 -9.66 -22.55 14.73
N ARG A 128 -9.40 -21.55 15.55
CA ARG A 128 -10.12 -20.28 15.61
C ARG A 128 -9.26 -19.14 15.06
N ALA A 129 -9.86 -18.00 14.83
CA ALA A 129 -9.15 -16.85 14.27
C ALA A 129 -7.95 -16.40 15.11
N ARG A 130 -8.01 -16.51 16.45
CA ARG A 130 -6.89 -16.16 17.34
C ARG A 130 -5.78 -17.22 17.40
N ASP A 131 -6.03 -18.43 16.93
CA ASP A 131 -4.97 -19.44 16.76
C ASP A 131 -4.14 -19.15 15.51
N VAL A 132 -4.72 -18.46 14.52
CA VAL A 132 -4.08 -18.01 13.28
C VAL A 132 -3.39 -16.65 13.47
N VAL A 133 -4.08 -15.70 14.13
CA VAL A 133 -3.52 -14.36 14.36
C VAL A 133 -2.65 -14.39 15.62
N THR A 134 -1.35 -14.42 15.41
CA THR A 134 -0.31 -14.43 16.44
C THR A 134 0.68 -13.29 16.21
N GLN A 135 1.54 -13.02 17.20
CA GLN A 135 2.66 -12.07 17.01
C GLN A 135 3.44 -12.37 15.73
N LYS A 136 3.84 -13.63 15.54
CA LYS A 136 4.62 -14.10 14.38
C LYS A 136 3.88 -13.89 13.05
N SER A 137 2.57 -14.16 13.02
CA SER A 137 1.80 -13.98 11.77
C SER A 137 1.58 -12.51 11.43
N LEU A 138 1.51 -11.62 12.43
CA LEU A 138 1.49 -10.17 12.23
C LEU A 138 2.85 -9.65 11.71
N GLU A 139 3.96 -10.21 12.20
CA GLU A 139 5.30 -9.92 11.69
C GLU A 139 5.45 -10.36 10.23
N ASN A 140 4.98 -11.56 9.86
CA ASN A 140 4.93 -12.01 8.47
C ASN A 140 4.15 -11.02 7.58
N ALA A 141 3.00 -10.55 8.06
CA ALA A 141 2.17 -9.60 7.34
C ALA A 141 2.88 -8.24 7.17
N ALA A 142 3.51 -7.72 8.21
CA ALA A 142 4.27 -6.47 8.14
C ALA A 142 5.41 -6.58 7.10
N ARG A 143 6.13 -7.71 7.04
CA ARG A 143 7.15 -7.95 6.01
C ARG A 143 6.59 -7.96 4.59
N VAL A 144 5.41 -8.55 4.39
CA VAL A 144 4.74 -8.53 3.08
C VAL A 144 4.34 -7.12 2.69
N VAL A 145 3.86 -6.29 3.64
CA VAL A 145 3.59 -4.87 3.38
C VAL A 145 4.87 -4.13 2.95
N ALA A 146 5.96 -4.31 3.69
CA ALA A 146 7.23 -3.66 3.42
C ALA A 146 7.80 -4.01 2.04
N CYS A 147 7.87 -5.31 1.73
CA CYS A 147 8.50 -5.79 0.49
C CYS A 147 7.67 -5.52 -0.76
N THR A 148 6.36 -5.29 -0.64
CA THR A 148 5.46 -4.95 -1.75
C THR A 148 5.25 -3.44 -1.92
N GLY A 149 5.87 -2.59 -1.09
CA GLY A 149 5.59 -1.17 -1.08
C GLY A 149 4.09 -0.91 -0.81
N GLY A 150 3.52 -1.59 0.18
CA GLY A 150 2.10 -1.54 0.51
C GLY A 150 1.62 -0.17 0.98
N SER A 151 0.34 -0.08 1.29
CA SER A 151 -0.29 1.15 1.78
C SER A 151 0.18 1.49 3.20
N THR A 152 0.39 2.78 3.47
CA THR A 152 0.65 3.33 4.81
C THR A 152 -0.46 2.99 5.81
N ASN A 153 -1.68 2.77 5.34
CA ASN A 153 -2.81 2.34 6.18
C ASN A 153 -2.56 1.01 6.91
N ALA A 154 -1.60 0.19 6.46
CA ALA A 154 -1.20 -1.03 7.17
C ALA A 154 -0.65 -0.73 8.58
N GLY A 155 -0.01 0.44 8.77
CA GLY A 155 0.44 0.90 10.08
C GLY A 155 -0.68 1.17 11.09
N LEU A 156 -1.91 1.41 10.62
CA LEU A 156 -3.12 1.45 11.44
C LEU A 156 -3.76 0.07 11.56
N HIS A 157 -3.88 -0.64 10.43
CA HIS A 157 -4.69 -1.86 10.38
C HIS A 157 -4.03 -3.04 11.08
N LEU A 158 -2.69 -3.19 11.02
CA LEU A 158 -1.99 -4.27 11.71
C LEU A 158 -2.10 -4.16 13.24
N PRO A 159 -1.80 -2.98 13.86
CA PRO A 159 -2.07 -2.78 15.29
C PRO A 159 -3.54 -2.96 15.68
N ALA A 160 -4.48 -2.53 14.82
CA ALA A 160 -5.90 -2.73 15.11
C ALA A 160 -6.32 -4.21 15.13
N ILE A 161 -5.78 -5.04 14.22
CA ILE A 161 -6.00 -6.49 14.22
C ILE A 161 -5.35 -7.12 15.46
N ALA A 162 -4.13 -6.70 15.81
CA ALA A 162 -3.41 -7.16 16.99
C ALA A 162 -4.19 -6.85 18.29
N HIS A 163 -4.72 -5.63 18.40
CA HIS A 163 -5.55 -5.22 19.54
C HIS A 163 -6.76 -6.14 19.73
N GLU A 164 -7.47 -6.49 18.65
CA GLU A 164 -8.59 -7.44 18.71
C GLU A 164 -8.15 -8.84 19.13
N ALA A 165 -6.91 -9.22 18.83
CA ALA A 165 -6.33 -10.49 19.26
C ALA A 165 -5.83 -10.48 20.72
N GLY A 166 -5.70 -9.28 21.32
CA GLY A 166 -5.06 -9.10 22.63
C GLY A 166 -3.54 -9.22 22.56
N ILE A 167 -2.94 -8.85 21.43
CA ILE A 167 -1.49 -8.89 21.18
C ILE A 167 -0.95 -7.46 21.23
N ASP A 168 0.12 -7.25 21.96
CA ASP A 168 0.87 -6.01 21.99
C ASP A 168 1.72 -5.91 20.72
N PHE A 169 1.22 -5.18 19.73
CA PHE A 169 1.88 -4.95 18.44
C PHE A 169 1.53 -3.54 17.99
N PHE A 170 2.50 -2.66 18.08
CA PHE A 170 2.32 -1.22 17.90
C PHE A 170 2.95 -0.71 16.62
N LEU A 171 2.77 0.56 16.33
CA LEU A 171 3.36 1.21 15.17
C LEU A 171 4.90 1.09 15.14
N ASP A 172 5.55 1.15 16.30
CA ASP A 172 7.00 1.01 16.41
C ASP A 172 7.47 -0.36 15.93
N ASP A 173 6.78 -1.44 16.33
CA ASP A 173 7.10 -2.81 15.87
C ASP A 173 6.96 -2.92 14.35
N VAL A 174 5.88 -2.35 13.80
CA VAL A 174 5.65 -2.30 12.34
C VAL A 174 6.78 -1.55 11.64
N CYS A 175 7.20 -0.39 12.17
CA CYS A 175 8.25 0.44 11.59
C CYS A 175 9.63 -0.25 11.61
N GLU A 176 9.95 -0.99 12.69
CA GLU A 176 11.18 -1.79 12.77
C GLU A 176 11.21 -2.89 11.71
N ILE A 177 10.11 -3.62 11.56
CA ILE A 177 9.98 -4.67 10.54
C ILE A 177 10.10 -4.08 9.14
N PHE A 178 9.51 -2.92 8.88
CA PHE A 178 9.59 -2.24 7.58
C PHE A 178 11.04 -1.87 7.23
N ARG A 179 11.81 -1.36 8.19
CA ARG A 179 13.21 -1.00 8.00
C ARG A 179 14.08 -2.21 7.65
N ASP A 180 13.80 -3.36 8.27
CA ASP A 180 14.62 -4.57 8.15
C ASP A 180 14.18 -5.51 7.01
N THR A 181 13.19 -5.10 6.22
CA THR A 181 12.64 -5.92 5.13
C THR A 181 12.91 -5.24 3.79
N PRO A 182 13.64 -5.88 2.85
CA PRO A 182 13.90 -5.30 1.53
C PRO A 182 12.62 -5.09 0.70
N TYR A 183 12.56 -4.01 -0.11
CA TYR A 183 11.53 -3.80 -1.11
C TYR A 183 11.94 -4.46 -2.43
N PHE A 184 11.17 -5.43 -2.90
CA PHE A 184 11.52 -6.22 -4.09
C PHE A 184 10.32 -6.59 -4.99
N VAL A 185 9.15 -6.01 -4.76
CA VAL A 185 7.96 -6.23 -5.60
C VAL A 185 7.55 -4.91 -6.25
N ASP A 186 7.69 -4.81 -7.57
CA ASP A 186 7.57 -3.58 -8.35
C ASP A 186 6.09 -3.26 -8.69
N LEU A 187 5.35 -2.73 -7.73
CA LEU A 187 3.90 -2.47 -7.88
C LEU A 187 3.57 -0.98 -7.79
N LYS A 188 2.63 -0.53 -8.63
CA LYS A 188 1.98 0.78 -8.48
C LYS A 188 1.40 0.94 -7.06
N PRO A 189 1.48 2.13 -6.43
CA PRO A 189 1.87 3.42 -7.02
C PRO A 189 3.39 3.69 -7.04
N GLY A 190 4.22 2.96 -6.33
CA GLY A 190 5.67 3.16 -6.26
C GLY A 190 6.44 2.52 -7.40
N GLY A 191 5.85 1.59 -8.11
CA GLY A 191 6.44 0.83 -9.20
C GLY A 191 5.60 0.86 -10.47
N GLN A 192 5.87 -0.09 -11.38
CA GLN A 192 5.32 -0.07 -12.74
C GLN A 192 4.09 -0.97 -12.92
N PHE A 193 4.01 -2.08 -12.17
CA PHE A 193 3.05 -3.15 -12.40
C PHE A 193 1.78 -2.99 -11.56
N VAL A 194 0.70 -3.65 -12.00
CA VAL A 194 -0.60 -3.63 -11.33
C VAL A 194 -0.84 -4.90 -10.53
N ALA A 195 -1.89 -4.90 -9.70
CA ALA A 195 -2.22 -6.06 -8.85
C ALA A 195 -2.45 -7.36 -9.64
N LYS A 196 -3.00 -7.26 -10.85
CA LYS A 196 -3.14 -8.40 -11.77
C LYS A 196 -1.78 -9.01 -12.13
N ASP A 197 -0.78 -8.18 -12.39
CA ASP A 197 0.56 -8.65 -12.74
C ASP A 197 1.21 -9.41 -11.57
N LEU A 198 0.99 -8.95 -10.33
CA LEU A 198 1.42 -9.69 -9.14
C LEU A 198 0.78 -11.08 -9.10
N PHE A 199 -0.53 -11.18 -9.34
CA PHE A 199 -1.21 -12.48 -9.39
C PHE A 199 -0.63 -13.37 -10.50
N ASP A 200 -0.43 -12.83 -11.69
CA ASP A 200 0.16 -13.54 -12.83
C ASP A 200 1.62 -13.98 -12.56
N ALA A 201 2.36 -13.22 -11.76
CA ALA A 201 3.72 -13.56 -11.32
C ALA A 201 3.77 -14.63 -10.20
N GLY A 202 2.62 -15.04 -9.66
CA GLY A 202 2.50 -16.08 -8.63
C GLY A 202 2.04 -15.57 -7.27
N GLY A 203 1.74 -14.29 -7.15
CA GLY A 203 1.09 -13.71 -5.98
C GLY A 203 1.92 -13.72 -4.71
N ILE A 204 1.23 -13.57 -3.60
CA ILE A 204 1.84 -13.53 -2.27
C ILE A 204 2.59 -14.81 -1.88
N PRO A 205 2.18 -16.02 -2.30
CA PRO A 205 2.97 -17.22 -2.04
C PRO A 205 4.40 -17.13 -2.56
N VAL A 206 4.64 -16.59 -3.77
CA VAL A 206 5.99 -16.40 -4.33
C VAL A 206 6.74 -15.31 -3.57
N VAL A 207 6.08 -14.21 -3.20
CA VAL A 207 6.67 -13.16 -2.35
C VAL A 207 7.14 -13.74 -1.01
N MET A 208 6.31 -14.57 -0.35
CA MET A 208 6.67 -15.20 0.91
C MET A 208 7.79 -16.24 0.74
N LYS A 209 7.87 -16.94 -0.40
CA LYS A 209 9.04 -17.81 -0.70
C LYS A 209 10.33 -17.01 -0.77
N GLU A 210 10.33 -15.84 -1.37
CA GLU A 210 11.51 -14.97 -1.41
C GLU A 210 11.90 -14.51 0.00
N LEU A 211 10.95 -14.07 0.82
CA LEU A 211 11.20 -13.73 2.24
C LEU A 211 11.74 -14.93 3.03
N ARG A 212 11.23 -16.15 2.78
CA ARG A 212 11.71 -17.40 3.38
C ARG A 212 13.17 -17.66 3.06
N LYS A 213 13.63 -17.43 1.83
CA LYS A 213 15.03 -17.60 1.40
C LYS A 213 15.99 -16.74 2.24
N ALA A 214 15.54 -15.58 2.71
CA ALA A 214 16.30 -14.70 3.59
C ALA A 214 16.08 -14.96 5.09
N GLY A 215 15.30 -15.98 5.46
CA GLY A 215 14.98 -16.27 6.87
C GLY A 215 14.05 -15.25 7.52
N LEU A 216 13.26 -14.54 6.70
CA LEU A 216 12.39 -13.44 7.15
C LEU A 216 10.93 -13.87 7.34
N ILE A 217 10.60 -15.17 7.35
CA ILE A 217 9.25 -15.69 7.55
C ILE A 217 9.21 -16.65 8.73
N HIS A 218 8.21 -16.51 9.56
CA HIS A 218 7.84 -17.49 10.58
C HIS A 218 7.00 -18.59 9.93
N GLU A 219 7.59 -19.74 9.70
CA GLU A 219 7.00 -20.86 8.98
C GLU A 219 6.01 -21.69 9.80
N ASP A 220 6.08 -21.58 11.13
CA ASP A 220 5.27 -22.34 12.08
C ASP A 220 3.86 -21.75 12.31
N CYS A 221 3.52 -20.62 11.69
CA CYS A 221 2.20 -20.01 11.80
C CYS A 221 1.14 -20.87 11.09
N VAL A 222 0.02 -21.14 11.77
CA VAL A 222 -1.12 -21.89 11.23
C VAL A 222 -1.91 -21.01 10.27
N THR A 223 -2.44 -21.60 9.18
CA THR A 223 -3.25 -20.91 8.17
C THR A 223 -4.70 -21.39 8.15
N ALA A 224 -5.54 -20.68 7.37
CA ALA A 224 -6.93 -21.05 7.10
C ALA A 224 -7.10 -22.44 6.45
N SER A 225 -6.05 -23.02 5.89
CA SER A 225 -6.09 -24.40 5.38
C SER A 225 -5.88 -25.44 6.47
N GLY A 226 -5.53 -25.03 7.70
CA GLY A 226 -5.14 -25.92 8.79
C GLY A 226 -3.69 -26.42 8.73
N ARG A 227 -2.92 -26.00 7.73
CA ARG A 227 -1.48 -26.23 7.58
C ARG A 227 -0.67 -25.04 8.07
N SER A 228 0.62 -25.25 8.31
CA SER A 228 1.53 -24.16 8.59
C SER A 228 1.89 -23.36 7.31
N ILE A 229 2.40 -22.14 7.48
CA ILE A 229 2.94 -21.33 6.37
C ILE A 229 4.03 -22.10 5.63
N GLY A 230 4.94 -22.78 6.35
CA GLY A 230 6.00 -23.59 5.74
C GLY A 230 5.45 -24.67 4.83
N GLU A 231 4.48 -25.46 5.32
CA GLU A 231 3.82 -26.52 4.54
C GLU A 231 3.07 -25.97 3.31
N GLU A 232 2.49 -24.78 3.40
CA GLU A 232 1.86 -24.13 2.25
C GLU A 232 2.90 -23.68 1.23
N LEU A 233 4.01 -23.09 1.66
CA LEU A 233 5.08 -22.63 0.77
C LEU A 233 5.81 -23.79 0.08
N ASP A 234 5.92 -24.95 0.72
CA ASP A 234 6.50 -26.17 0.12
C ASP A 234 5.68 -26.70 -1.08
N ARG A 235 4.42 -26.29 -1.19
CA ARG A 235 3.52 -26.69 -2.29
C ARG A 235 3.59 -25.74 -3.49
N ILE A 236 4.37 -24.65 -3.37
CA ILE A 236 4.48 -23.62 -4.41
C ILE A 236 5.73 -23.88 -5.25
N ASP A 237 5.56 -24.41 -6.47
CA ASP A 237 6.66 -24.68 -7.38
C ASP A 237 7.18 -23.43 -8.10
N ARG A 238 6.42 -22.33 -8.05
CA ARG A 238 6.73 -21.11 -8.77
C ARG A 238 7.83 -20.30 -8.08
N GLU A 239 8.70 -19.70 -8.87
CA GLU A 239 9.79 -18.82 -8.43
C GLU A 239 9.53 -17.37 -8.88
N ALA A 240 10.28 -16.42 -8.28
CA ALA A 240 10.26 -15.01 -8.66
C ALA A 240 10.62 -14.84 -10.14
N ASP A 241 9.86 -14.01 -10.86
CA ASP A 241 10.01 -13.81 -12.32
C ASP A 241 11.14 -12.83 -12.68
N GLY A 242 11.70 -12.13 -11.68
CA GLY A 242 12.74 -11.11 -11.86
C GLY A 242 12.24 -9.83 -12.55
N ARG A 243 10.93 -9.65 -12.64
CA ARG A 243 10.29 -8.51 -13.30
C ARG A 243 9.28 -7.83 -12.36
N VAL A 244 8.22 -8.52 -11.97
CA VAL A 244 7.24 -8.05 -10.99
C VAL A 244 7.73 -8.35 -9.58
N ILE A 245 8.21 -9.58 -9.38
CA ILE A 245 8.79 -10.06 -8.13
C ILE A 245 10.27 -10.30 -8.38
N TYR A 246 11.13 -9.45 -7.83
CA TYR A 246 12.58 -9.60 -7.91
C TYR A 246 13.06 -10.65 -6.91
N PRO A 247 14.15 -11.37 -7.20
CA PRO A 247 14.83 -12.19 -6.20
C PRO A 247 15.28 -11.33 -5.01
N ILE A 248 15.11 -11.84 -3.79
CA ILE A 248 15.41 -11.09 -2.57
C ILE A 248 16.88 -10.71 -2.40
N ASP A 249 17.79 -11.40 -3.06
CA ASP A 249 19.21 -11.08 -3.11
C ASP A 249 19.52 -9.89 -4.06
N LYS A 250 18.53 -9.46 -4.86
CA LYS A 250 18.61 -8.32 -5.79
C LYS A 250 17.39 -7.42 -5.63
N PRO A 251 17.14 -6.88 -4.44
CA PRO A 251 15.96 -6.06 -4.19
C PRO A 251 16.06 -4.71 -4.91
N ILE A 252 14.92 -4.04 -5.07
CA ILE A 252 14.83 -2.66 -5.56
C ILE A 252 15.50 -1.71 -4.56
N THR A 253 15.18 -1.89 -3.26
CA THR A 253 15.87 -1.21 -2.16
C THR A 253 16.13 -2.17 -1.01
N LYS A 254 17.15 -1.88 -0.20
CA LYS A 254 17.53 -2.72 0.97
C LYS A 254 16.59 -2.55 2.15
N THR A 255 15.82 -1.46 2.18
CA THR A 255 14.79 -1.17 3.18
C THR A 255 13.41 -1.29 2.55
N GLY A 256 12.36 -1.38 3.35
CA GLY A 256 11.00 -1.49 2.85
C GLY A 256 10.56 -0.31 2.00
N GLY A 257 9.58 -0.54 1.12
CA GLY A 257 8.93 0.51 0.34
C GLY A 257 8.07 1.46 1.18
N VAL A 258 7.93 1.17 2.48
CA VAL A 258 7.25 1.97 3.49
C VAL A 258 8.15 2.04 4.71
N VAL A 259 8.30 3.23 5.30
CA VAL A 259 9.17 3.44 6.47
C VAL A 259 8.45 4.23 7.57
N GLY A 260 8.88 4.03 8.81
CA GLY A 260 8.43 4.80 9.96
C GLY A 260 9.30 6.04 10.16
N LEU A 261 8.68 7.12 10.62
CA LEU A 261 9.33 8.37 10.98
C LEU A 261 9.00 8.73 12.42
N LYS A 262 9.92 9.41 13.09
CA LYS A 262 9.71 10.06 14.39
C LYS A 262 10.36 11.43 14.42
N GLY A 263 9.70 12.38 15.07
CA GLY A 263 10.20 13.73 15.21
C GLY A 263 9.28 14.59 16.07
N ASN A 264 9.62 15.86 16.24
CA ASN A 264 8.82 16.79 17.03
C ASN A 264 7.47 17.14 16.39
N LEU A 265 7.30 16.93 15.08
CA LEU A 265 6.00 17.07 14.40
C LEU A 265 5.13 15.82 14.64
N ALA A 266 5.72 14.64 14.64
CA ALA A 266 5.06 13.35 14.88
C ALA A 266 5.78 12.58 16.00
N PRO A 267 5.68 12.98 17.27
CA PRO A 267 6.40 12.35 18.38
C PRO A 267 5.93 10.92 18.67
N ALA A 268 4.67 10.61 18.35
CA ALA A 268 4.10 9.26 18.47
C ALA A 268 4.42 8.37 17.27
N GLY A 269 5.07 8.90 16.24
CA GLY A 269 5.42 8.20 15.02
C GLY A 269 4.52 8.56 13.83
N ALA A 270 5.05 8.33 12.65
CA ALA A 270 4.37 8.53 11.37
C ALA A 270 4.86 7.47 10.37
N ILE A 271 4.15 7.31 9.27
CA ILE A 271 4.51 6.39 8.19
C ILE A 271 4.56 7.13 6.86
N VAL A 272 5.58 6.83 6.07
CA VAL A 272 5.71 7.35 4.70
C VAL A 272 5.98 6.20 3.72
N LYS A 273 5.37 6.28 2.53
CA LYS A 273 5.68 5.39 1.42
C LYS A 273 6.85 5.97 0.64
N VAL A 274 8.02 5.35 0.75
CA VAL A 274 9.26 5.78 0.07
C VAL A 274 9.44 5.10 -1.30
N ALA A 275 8.70 4.03 -1.59
CA ALA A 275 8.80 3.28 -2.84
C ALA A 275 8.66 4.13 -4.11
N GLY A 276 7.98 5.27 -4.02
CA GLY A 276 7.81 6.18 -5.15
C GLY A 276 8.53 7.52 -4.97
N ILE A 277 9.43 7.66 -3.99
CA ILE A 277 10.17 8.90 -3.74
C ILE A 277 11.61 8.73 -4.24
N ALA A 278 12.02 9.58 -5.19
CA ALA A 278 13.39 9.60 -5.67
C ALA A 278 14.38 9.88 -4.51
N ALA A 279 15.55 9.28 -4.54
CA ALA A 279 16.51 9.32 -3.42
C ALA A 279 16.89 10.77 -3.03
N GLU A 280 17.03 11.66 -3.99
CA GLU A 280 17.32 13.09 -3.78
C GLU A 280 16.19 13.84 -3.06
N ASN A 281 14.95 13.32 -3.07
CA ASN A 281 13.77 13.90 -2.45
C ASN A 281 13.44 13.30 -1.07
N GLN A 282 14.24 12.34 -0.59
CA GLN A 282 14.03 11.72 0.71
C GLN A 282 14.49 12.59 1.89
N VAL A 283 15.26 13.64 1.61
CA VAL A 283 15.63 14.65 2.61
C VAL A 283 15.21 16.01 2.07
N PHE A 284 14.37 16.71 2.84
CA PHE A 284 13.86 18.02 2.46
C PHE A 284 13.91 18.98 3.65
N THR A 285 14.25 20.25 3.37
CA THR A 285 14.22 21.33 4.34
C THR A 285 13.61 22.55 3.68
N GLY A 286 12.55 23.09 4.25
CA GLY A 286 11.85 24.26 3.71
C GLY A 286 10.89 24.88 4.71
N PRO A 287 10.36 26.07 4.42
CA PRO A 287 9.31 26.67 5.21
C PRO A 287 8.03 25.84 5.13
N ALA A 288 7.30 25.73 6.24
CA ALA A 288 6.02 25.05 6.28
C ALA A 288 4.88 26.03 6.04
N ARG A 289 3.97 25.67 5.11
CA ARG A 289 2.68 26.31 4.90
C ARG A 289 1.60 25.40 5.45
N VAL A 290 0.98 25.80 6.56
CA VAL A 290 0.03 24.97 7.29
C VAL A 290 -1.40 25.40 6.98
N PHE A 291 -2.29 24.45 6.76
CA PHE A 291 -3.71 24.63 6.51
C PHE A 291 -4.54 23.91 7.57
N GLU A 292 -5.70 24.44 7.89
CA GLU A 292 -6.59 23.85 8.90
C GLU A 292 -7.42 22.68 8.35
N CYS A 293 -7.53 22.53 7.02
CA CYS A 293 -8.23 21.43 6.38
C CYS A 293 -7.66 21.09 5.01
N GLU A 294 -8.05 19.93 4.49
CA GLU A 294 -7.64 19.43 3.16
C GLU A 294 -8.13 20.33 2.03
N GLU A 295 -9.35 20.87 2.13
CA GLU A 295 -9.98 21.70 1.10
C GLU A 295 -9.20 22.99 0.87
N ASP A 296 -8.73 23.64 1.93
CA ASP A 296 -7.94 24.87 1.85
C ASP A 296 -6.55 24.59 1.24
N ALA A 297 -5.91 23.49 1.66
CA ALA A 297 -4.65 23.05 1.07
C ALA A 297 -4.81 22.72 -0.42
N PHE A 298 -5.87 22.03 -0.79
CA PHE A 298 -6.16 21.69 -2.18
C PHE A 298 -6.42 22.93 -3.02
N ALA A 299 -7.21 23.89 -2.52
CA ALA A 299 -7.45 25.16 -3.20
C ALA A 299 -6.14 25.93 -3.42
N ALA A 300 -5.27 26.01 -2.40
CA ALA A 300 -3.97 26.66 -2.53
C ALA A 300 -3.07 25.98 -3.58
N VAL A 301 -3.13 24.66 -3.69
CA VAL A 301 -2.40 23.90 -4.73
C VAL A 301 -2.97 24.19 -6.12
N GLN A 302 -4.30 24.19 -6.28
CA GLN A 302 -4.97 24.50 -7.54
C GLN A 302 -4.66 25.91 -8.04
N ASP A 303 -4.71 26.89 -7.14
CA ASP A 303 -4.47 28.31 -7.44
C ASP A 303 -2.97 28.63 -7.54
N ARG A 304 -2.08 27.62 -7.31
CA ARG A 304 -0.63 27.82 -7.20
C ARG A 304 -0.26 28.88 -6.15
N GLY A 305 -1.01 28.93 -5.07
CA GLY A 305 -0.84 29.83 -3.94
C GLY A 305 0.28 29.43 -2.99
N TYR A 306 1.34 28.79 -3.49
CA TYR A 306 2.52 28.33 -2.75
C TYR A 306 3.79 28.75 -3.49
N GLU A 307 4.90 28.78 -2.76
CA GLU A 307 6.24 29.03 -3.34
C GLU A 307 7.00 27.70 -3.52
N GLU A 308 7.89 27.65 -4.50
CA GLU A 308 8.76 26.49 -4.70
C GLU A 308 9.66 26.30 -3.47
N GLY A 309 9.67 25.09 -2.91
CA GLY A 309 10.43 24.79 -1.69
C GLY A 309 9.65 24.91 -0.39
N GLU A 310 8.36 25.23 -0.42
CA GLU A 310 7.49 25.14 0.75
C GLU A 310 7.05 23.70 1.00
N LEU A 311 6.91 23.35 2.29
CA LEU A 311 6.24 22.14 2.76
C LEU A 311 4.76 22.46 2.99
N ILE A 312 3.86 21.78 2.29
CA ILE A 312 2.42 21.95 2.52
C ILE A 312 1.97 20.94 3.58
N ASP A 313 1.42 21.46 4.67
CA ASP A 313 0.92 20.69 5.79
C ASP A 313 -0.55 21.05 6.06
N PHE A 314 -1.38 20.08 6.39
CA PHE A 314 -2.75 20.33 6.77
C PHE A 314 -3.26 19.35 7.83
N THR A 315 -4.15 19.83 8.71
CA THR A 315 -4.82 18.99 9.70
C THR A 315 -6.10 18.41 9.13
N SER A 316 -6.26 17.10 9.25
CA SER A 316 -7.51 16.42 8.91
C SER A 316 -8.40 16.34 10.15
N LEU A 317 -9.50 17.08 10.15
CA LEU A 317 -10.51 17.00 11.20
C LEU A 317 -11.26 15.68 11.13
N GLY A 318 -10.84 14.68 11.87
CA GLY A 318 -11.53 13.39 11.96
C GLY A 318 -10.68 12.23 12.39
N SER A 319 -9.38 12.29 12.22
CA SER A 319 -8.44 11.24 12.63
C SER A 319 -7.50 11.66 13.77
N GLY A 320 -7.55 12.92 14.21
CA GLY A 320 -6.60 13.44 15.21
C GLY A 320 -5.14 13.49 14.72
N GLY A 321 -4.92 13.36 13.42
CA GLY A 321 -3.59 13.29 12.83
C GLY A 321 -3.27 14.48 11.93
N VAL A 322 -2.00 14.81 11.86
CA VAL A 322 -1.42 15.76 10.91
C VAL A 322 -1.07 15.00 9.63
N ASN A 323 -1.65 15.39 8.50
CA ASN A 323 -1.25 14.88 7.20
C ASN A 323 -0.21 15.84 6.60
N VAL A 324 1.04 15.42 6.54
CA VAL A 324 2.09 16.18 5.86
C VAL A 324 2.13 15.75 4.40
N LEU A 325 1.68 16.61 3.51
CA LEU A 325 2.00 16.50 2.09
C LEU A 325 3.33 17.22 1.89
N ALA A 326 4.43 16.47 1.88
CA ALA A 326 5.71 17.03 1.49
C ALA A 326 5.58 17.62 0.08
N ASN A 327 6.00 18.86 -0.11
CA ASN A 327 5.89 19.58 -1.39
C ASN A 327 6.92 19.07 -2.43
N LEU A 328 7.08 17.78 -2.51
CA LEU A 328 7.61 17.10 -3.69
C LEU A 328 6.74 17.38 -4.92
N PHE A 329 5.59 18.05 -4.70
CA PHE A 329 4.56 18.34 -5.70
C PHE A 329 4.54 19.79 -6.21
N ALA A 330 5.32 20.73 -5.67
CA ALA A 330 5.34 22.08 -6.22
C ALA A 330 5.81 22.16 -7.69
N GLY A 331 6.43 21.09 -8.19
CA GLY A 331 6.70 20.93 -9.61
C GLY A 331 5.83 19.90 -10.34
N GLY A 332 4.98 19.15 -9.63
CA GLY A 332 4.45 17.86 -10.10
C GLY A 332 3.00 17.80 -10.55
N PHE A 333 2.16 18.74 -10.24
CA PHE A 333 0.90 18.90 -11.00
C PHE A 333 1.21 19.59 -12.32
N GLY A 334 1.86 18.88 -13.26
CA GLY A 334 1.97 19.31 -14.64
C GLY A 334 3.36 19.64 -15.17
N ARG A 335 4.46 19.13 -14.65
CA ARG A 335 5.72 19.13 -15.39
C ARG A 335 6.27 17.72 -15.53
N HIS A 336 5.90 17.08 -16.60
CA HIS A 336 6.70 16.06 -17.24
C HIS A 336 7.86 16.77 -17.93
N ARG A 337 9.01 16.87 -17.31
CA ARG A 337 10.28 17.07 -17.99
C ARG A 337 11.29 16.17 -17.31
N ASP A 338 11.82 15.26 -18.12
CA ASP A 338 13.01 14.47 -17.84
C ASP A 338 12.91 13.45 -16.70
N GLY A 339 12.03 12.42 -16.87
CA GLY A 339 12.17 11.15 -16.15
C GLY A 339 11.79 11.13 -14.66
N ALA A 340 11.25 12.21 -14.11
CA ALA A 340 10.64 12.20 -12.79
C ALA A 340 9.19 11.73 -12.94
N GLU A 341 8.96 10.44 -12.74
CA GLU A 341 7.61 9.89 -12.60
C GLU A 341 6.91 10.60 -11.46
N ASN A 342 5.79 11.23 -11.77
CA ASN A 342 4.95 11.91 -10.80
C ASN A 342 4.40 10.89 -9.81
N VAL A 343 5.00 10.87 -8.64
CA VAL A 343 4.53 10.05 -7.57
C VAL A 343 3.37 10.75 -6.90
N PHE A 344 2.16 10.49 -7.39
CA PHE A 344 0.98 10.55 -6.54
C PHE A 344 1.04 9.33 -5.61
N SER A 345 2.08 9.28 -4.76
CA SER A 345 2.08 8.31 -3.69
C SER A 345 1.03 8.76 -2.69
N GLU A 346 0.26 7.83 -2.14
CA GLU A 346 -0.43 8.04 -0.87
C GLU A 346 0.64 8.24 0.21
N SER A 347 1.46 9.28 0.09
CA SER A 347 2.40 9.72 1.12
C SER A 347 1.58 10.46 2.17
N ARG A 348 0.66 9.71 2.80
CA ARG A 348 -0.03 10.18 3.99
C ARG A 348 0.88 9.87 5.15
N VAL A 349 1.44 10.90 5.74
CA VAL A 349 2.06 10.79 7.06
C VAL A 349 0.91 10.85 8.06
N TRP A 350 0.66 9.76 8.79
CA TRP A 350 -0.37 9.70 9.83
C TRP A 350 0.31 9.88 11.18
N ASP A 351 -0.11 10.90 11.93
CA ASP A 351 0.21 11.02 13.34
C ASP A 351 -0.85 10.31 14.19
N PHE A 352 -0.44 9.35 14.99
CA PHE A 352 -1.30 8.64 15.92
C PHE A 352 -1.08 9.18 17.33
N GLY A 353 -1.67 10.34 17.66
CA GLY A 353 -1.79 10.76 19.04
C GLY A 353 -1.19 12.11 19.45
N GLY A 354 -1.13 13.08 18.56
CA GLY A 354 -0.82 14.48 18.93
C GLY A 354 -2.06 15.23 19.40
N ASP A 355 -1.95 15.98 20.51
CA ASP A 355 -3.00 16.88 20.98
C ASP A 355 -3.42 17.88 19.89
N ALA A 356 -4.71 17.89 19.56
CA ALA A 356 -5.35 18.72 18.52
C ALA A 356 -5.31 20.26 18.80
N ASN A 357 -4.46 20.72 19.69
CA ASN A 357 -4.42 22.12 20.16
C ASN A 357 -3.07 22.82 19.95
N ARG A 358 -2.39 22.62 18.82
CA ARG A 358 -1.22 23.45 18.49
C ARG A 358 -1.59 24.44 17.39
N SER A 359 -1.75 25.70 17.78
CA SER A 359 -1.82 26.85 16.87
C SER A 359 -0.55 26.94 16.03
N SER A 360 -0.68 27.36 14.77
CA SER A 360 0.40 27.52 13.78
C SER A 360 1.48 28.56 14.13
N GLU A 361 1.34 29.26 15.26
CA GLU A 361 2.32 30.24 15.72
C GLU A 361 3.49 29.55 16.42
N GLY A 362 4.65 29.55 15.77
CA GLY A 362 5.93 29.22 16.39
C GLY A 362 6.53 27.85 16.06
N ILE A 363 6.10 27.17 15.00
CA ILE A 363 6.76 25.95 14.55
C ILE A 363 8.08 26.35 13.85
N PRO A 364 9.26 25.98 14.39
CA PRO A 364 10.52 26.23 13.70
C PRO A 364 10.61 25.40 12.42
N PRO A 365 11.42 25.82 11.43
CA PRO A 365 11.63 25.03 10.22
C PRO A 365 12.03 23.60 10.58
N GLN A 366 11.34 22.63 10.01
CA GLN A 366 11.49 21.22 10.34
C GLN A 366 12.52 20.59 9.41
N ILE A 367 13.43 19.83 9.96
CA ILE A 367 14.38 19.01 9.20
C ILE A 367 13.82 17.59 9.17
N TYR A 368 13.40 17.13 7.99
CA TYR A 368 13.01 15.75 7.77
C TYR A 368 14.20 15.01 7.18
N SER A 369 14.76 14.09 7.95
CA SER A 369 15.78 13.16 7.45
C SER A 369 15.18 11.76 7.44
N LEU A 370 15.05 11.18 6.25
CA LEU A 370 14.77 9.77 6.05
C LEU A 370 16.11 9.02 6.13
N ASN A 371 16.77 9.04 7.28
CA ASN A 371 17.93 8.16 7.46
C ASN A 371 17.42 6.75 7.74
N PRO A 372 17.87 5.75 6.95
CA PRO A 372 17.53 4.34 7.16
C PRO A 372 18.04 3.81 8.50
#